data_e9fa4b7c5fa8a4941307f5109b2d518d
#
_entry.id   e9fa4b7c5fa8a4941307f5109b2d518d
#
_cell.length_a   1.000
_cell.length_b   1.000
_cell.length_c   1.000
_cell.angle_alpha   90.00
_cell.angle_beta   90.00
_cell.angle_gamma   90.00
#
_symmetry.space_group_name_H-M   'P 1'
#
loop_
_entity.id
_entity.type
_entity.pdbx_description
1 polymer ?
#
loop_
_entity_poly.entity_id
_entity_poly.type
_entity_poly.pdbx_seq_one_letter_code
_entity_poly.pdbx_strand_id
1 'polypeptide(L)'
;MELKTPLYDAHVKAGGKIVPFAGYLLPVQYETGVIKEHMAVRTQAGLFDVSHMGEILCEGKDALVNLQHILTNDFTNMVDGQARYSPMCNENGGTVDDLIVYKRSDDHYFIVVNAANKDKDYQWMLAHQSGEVTFTDVSDQYGQIALQGPKAMEILRKLTTEENIPKKYYHAVFGAEVAGMPCIVSKTGYTGEDGVEIYLASDLAEKMWETLLEAGKEEGLIPCGLGARDTLRMEAAKPLYGHEMDDEVSPLETGLNFGVKMKKDEFIGKKAIEDRGTPKIERIGLKVTGRGIIREHQDLYAGDQKIGHTTSGTHCPYLGYPIAMALVDAGSVAIGDKVEADVRGRRVEAEVVQLPFYKRAK
;
A
#
# COMPACT_ATOMS: atom_id res chain seq x y z
N MET A 1 7.45 -23.63 -0.13
CA MET A 1 6.35 -23.87 0.85
C MET A 1 5.89 -22.51 1.29
N GLU A 2 4.59 -22.21 1.19
CA GLU A 2 4.07 -20.91 1.59
C GLU A 2 4.22 -20.71 3.10
N LEU A 3 4.53 -19.48 3.49
CA LEU A 3 4.65 -19.05 4.88
C LEU A 3 3.26 -18.82 5.49
N LYS A 4 3.21 -18.79 6.81
CA LYS A 4 2.01 -18.45 7.59
C LYS A 4 2.29 -17.19 8.39
N THR A 5 1.32 -16.28 8.40
CA THR A 5 1.35 -15.16 9.34
C THR A 5 1.04 -15.64 10.76
N PRO A 6 1.33 -14.84 11.80
CA PRO A 6 0.93 -15.15 13.18
C PRO A 6 -0.59 -15.33 13.34
N LEU A 7 -1.39 -14.81 12.41
CA LEU A 7 -2.86 -14.85 12.43
C LEU A 7 -3.47 -15.99 11.60
N TYR A 8 -2.65 -16.86 11.00
CA TYR A 8 -3.15 -17.93 10.13
C TYR A 8 -4.25 -18.79 10.77
N ASP A 9 -4.03 -19.25 12.01
CA ASP A 9 -4.98 -20.12 12.69
C ASP A 9 -6.27 -19.36 13.08
N ALA A 10 -6.16 -18.06 13.41
CA ALA A 10 -7.32 -17.20 13.64
C ALA A 10 -8.17 -17.04 12.36
N HIS A 11 -7.52 -16.92 11.18
CA HIS A 11 -8.23 -16.86 9.91
C HIS A 11 -8.98 -18.15 9.58
N VAL A 12 -8.34 -19.30 9.79
CA VAL A 12 -8.98 -20.62 9.59
C VAL A 12 -10.18 -20.76 10.52
N LYS A 13 -10.02 -20.43 11.81
CA LYS A 13 -11.09 -20.47 12.82
C LYS A 13 -12.26 -19.54 12.47
N ALA A 14 -11.98 -18.39 11.88
CA ALA A 14 -12.98 -17.41 11.42
C ALA A 14 -13.63 -17.76 10.07
N GLY A 15 -13.33 -18.90 9.46
CA GLY A 15 -13.89 -19.31 8.16
C GLY A 15 -13.29 -18.56 6.97
N GLY A 16 -12.08 -18.06 7.09
CA GLY A 16 -11.36 -17.38 6.00
C GLY A 16 -11.04 -18.34 4.85
N LYS A 17 -11.34 -17.93 3.62
CA LYS A 17 -10.96 -18.67 2.41
C LYS A 17 -9.49 -18.42 2.11
N ILE A 18 -8.63 -19.33 2.56
CA ILE A 18 -7.18 -19.20 2.46
C ILE A 18 -6.69 -19.44 1.04
N VAL A 19 -5.81 -18.57 0.56
CA VAL A 19 -5.14 -18.65 -0.75
C VAL A 19 -3.66 -18.29 -0.62
N PRO A 20 -2.78 -18.76 -1.52
CA PRO A 20 -1.43 -18.26 -1.63
C PRO A 20 -1.43 -16.80 -2.12
N PHE A 21 -0.64 -15.95 -1.46
CA PHE A 21 -0.44 -14.56 -1.86
C PHE A 21 0.94 -14.08 -1.37
N ALA A 22 1.76 -13.56 -2.27
CA ALA A 22 3.10 -13.03 -1.97
C ALA A 22 3.96 -13.97 -1.08
N GLY A 23 3.88 -15.28 -1.32
CA GLY A 23 4.60 -16.29 -0.56
C GLY A 23 3.96 -16.72 0.77
N TYR A 24 2.81 -16.15 1.13
CA TYR A 24 2.07 -16.44 2.35
C TYR A 24 0.70 -17.08 2.08
N LEU A 25 0.15 -17.75 3.09
CA LEU A 25 -1.22 -18.24 3.12
C LEU A 25 -2.11 -17.22 3.84
N LEU A 26 -3.01 -16.55 3.11
CA LEU A 26 -3.86 -15.47 3.61
C LEU A 26 -5.31 -15.64 3.18
N PRO A 27 -6.28 -15.09 3.92
CA PRO A 27 -7.68 -15.12 3.53
C PRO A 27 -7.95 -14.16 2.36
N VAL A 28 -8.48 -14.67 1.25
CA VAL A 28 -8.95 -13.79 0.17
C VAL A 28 -10.25 -13.09 0.56
N GLN A 29 -11.09 -13.77 1.34
CA GLN A 29 -12.35 -13.28 1.93
C GLN A 29 -12.77 -14.18 3.09
N TYR A 30 -13.73 -13.69 3.88
CA TYR A 30 -14.46 -14.49 4.87
C TYR A 30 -15.86 -14.84 4.35
N GLU A 31 -16.71 -15.47 5.18
CA GLU A 31 -18.08 -15.87 4.79
C GLU A 31 -18.95 -14.67 4.37
N THR A 32 -18.66 -13.48 4.91
CA THR A 32 -19.34 -12.23 4.53
C THR A 32 -19.13 -11.86 3.06
N GLY A 33 -18.02 -12.28 2.47
CA GLY A 33 -17.64 -12.03 1.07
C GLY A 33 -17.11 -10.62 0.83
N VAL A 34 -16.32 -10.48 -0.24
CA VAL A 34 -15.57 -9.25 -0.62
C VAL A 34 -16.44 -7.99 -0.61
N ILE A 35 -17.68 -8.08 -1.12
CA ILE A 35 -18.56 -6.90 -1.21
C ILE A 35 -18.92 -6.35 0.16
N LYS A 36 -19.32 -7.22 1.10
CA LYS A 36 -19.68 -6.79 2.46
C LYS A 36 -18.47 -6.31 3.25
N GLU A 37 -17.33 -6.99 3.09
CA GLU A 37 -16.06 -6.58 3.70
C GLU A 37 -15.64 -5.19 3.21
N HIS A 38 -15.67 -4.95 1.91
CA HIS A 38 -15.41 -3.64 1.32
C HIS A 38 -16.36 -2.57 1.88
N MET A 39 -17.66 -2.85 1.89
CA MET A 39 -18.68 -1.91 2.37
C MET A 39 -18.55 -1.62 3.86
N ALA A 40 -18.13 -2.60 4.68
CA ALA A 40 -17.85 -2.37 6.10
C ALA A 40 -16.73 -1.35 6.29
N VAL A 41 -15.64 -1.44 5.51
CA VAL A 41 -14.55 -0.45 5.56
C VAL A 41 -15.01 0.95 5.12
N ARG A 42 -15.93 1.06 4.15
CA ARG A 42 -16.47 2.35 3.70
C ARG A 42 -17.47 2.98 4.66
N THR A 43 -18.23 2.17 5.41
CA THR A 43 -19.37 2.66 6.21
C THR A 43 -19.23 2.45 7.71
N GLN A 44 -18.36 1.56 8.14
CA GLN A 44 -18.14 1.13 9.51
C GLN A 44 -16.66 0.97 9.82
N ALA A 45 -16.16 -0.27 9.93
CA ALA A 45 -14.74 -0.58 10.06
C ALA A 45 -14.43 -2.01 9.55
N GLY A 46 -13.21 -2.21 9.08
CA GLY A 46 -12.64 -3.50 8.72
C GLY A 46 -11.28 -3.73 9.36
N LEU A 47 -10.99 -4.98 9.67
CA LEU A 47 -9.72 -5.42 10.25
C LEU A 47 -9.00 -6.32 9.26
N PHE A 48 -7.75 -5.99 8.94
CA PHE A 48 -6.91 -6.71 7.99
C PHE A 48 -5.67 -7.26 8.66
N ASP A 49 -5.34 -8.51 8.36
CA ASP A 49 -3.99 -9.03 8.56
C ASP A 49 -3.09 -8.54 7.43
N VAL A 50 -2.06 -7.81 7.80
CA VAL A 50 -1.02 -7.34 6.89
C VAL A 50 0.37 -7.74 7.38
N SER A 51 0.44 -8.77 8.24
CA SER A 51 1.67 -9.33 8.81
C SER A 51 2.58 -10.04 7.78
N HIS A 52 2.16 -10.10 6.52
CA HIS A 52 3.00 -10.59 5.42
C HIS A 52 3.96 -9.52 4.90
N MET A 53 3.74 -8.24 5.25
CA MET A 53 4.69 -7.16 4.91
C MET A 53 6.06 -7.42 5.52
N GLY A 54 7.08 -6.71 5.05
CA GLY A 54 8.42 -6.80 5.60
C GLY A 54 8.74 -5.59 6.48
N GLU A 55 9.38 -5.84 7.61
CA GLU A 55 9.86 -4.82 8.54
C GLU A 55 11.38 -4.87 8.62
N ILE A 56 12.03 -3.74 8.30
CA ILE A 56 13.49 -3.60 8.30
C ILE A 56 13.88 -2.45 9.23
N LEU A 57 14.80 -2.72 10.16
CA LEU A 57 15.43 -1.66 10.94
C LEU A 57 16.61 -1.08 10.15
N CYS A 58 16.76 0.24 10.19
CA CYS A 58 17.92 0.98 9.70
C CYS A 58 18.50 1.77 10.86
N GLU A 59 19.66 1.36 11.36
CA GLU A 59 20.24 1.86 12.61
C GLU A 59 21.70 2.24 12.43
N GLY A 60 22.11 3.35 13.04
CA GLY A 60 23.46 3.85 13.06
C GLY A 60 23.57 5.33 12.72
N LYS A 61 24.72 5.93 13.00
CA LYS A 61 24.95 7.37 12.80
C LYS A 61 24.80 7.82 11.33
N ASP A 62 25.02 6.89 10.38
CA ASP A 62 24.91 7.15 8.95
C ASP A 62 23.56 6.67 8.37
N ALA A 63 22.55 6.34 9.21
CA ALA A 63 21.25 5.87 8.78
C ALA A 63 20.55 6.86 7.84
N LEU A 64 20.48 8.14 8.20
CA LEU A 64 19.88 9.19 7.38
C LEU A 64 20.58 9.32 6.01
N VAL A 65 21.91 9.26 5.98
CA VAL A 65 22.69 9.37 4.72
C VAL A 65 22.34 8.21 3.78
N ASN A 66 22.23 7.00 4.33
CA ASN A 66 21.83 5.82 3.55
C ASN A 66 20.40 5.91 3.02
N LEU A 67 19.44 6.33 3.85
CA LEU A 67 18.06 6.55 3.40
C LEU A 67 17.98 7.62 2.29
N GLN A 68 18.78 8.70 2.42
CA GLN A 68 18.86 9.72 1.39
C GLN A 68 19.46 9.20 0.07
N HIS A 69 20.41 8.28 0.13
CA HIS A 69 21.04 7.69 -1.04
C HIS A 69 20.15 6.64 -1.73
N ILE A 70 19.55 5.74 -0.94
CA ILE A 70 18.80 4.59 -1.46
C ILE A 70 17.39 4.98 -1.92
N LEU A 71 16.74 5.97 -1.29
CA LEU A 71 15.34 6.31 -1.48
C LEU A 71 15.15 7.65 -2.19
N THR A 72 14.09 7.78 -2.99
CA THR A 72 13.83 8.96 -3.80
C THR A 72 13.27 10.16 -3.03
N ASN A 73 12.63 9.94 -1.88
CA ASN A 73 12.08 11.03 -1.06
C ASN A 73 13.18 11.66 -0.18
N ASP A 74 12.89 12.83 0.41
CA ASP A 74 13.78 13.54 1.30
C ASP A 74 13.41 13.27 2.77
N PHE A 75 14.36 12.78 3.56
CA PHE A 75 14.18 12.39 4.96
C PHE A 75 14.81 13.38 5.96
N THR A 76 15.48 14.43 5.47
CA THR A 76 16.24 15.38 6.31
C THR A 76 15.39 16.15 7.32
N ASN A 77 14.12 16.43 7.00
CA ASN A 77 13.22 17.23 7.82
C ASN A 77 12.19 16.39 8.59
N MET A 78 12.44 15.09 8.76
CA MET A 78 11.53 14.25 9.56
C MET A 78 11.71 14.52 11.04
N VAL A 79 10.58 14.64 11.74
CA VAL A 79 10.54 14.63 13.21
C VAL A 79 10.30 13.20 13.71
N ASP A 80 10.67 12.94 14.97
CA ASP A 80 10.42 11.63 15.57
C ASP A 80 8.92 11.28 15.56
N GLY A 81 8.62 10.02 15.24
CA GLY A 81 7.26 9.53 15.00
C GLY A 81 6.70 9.84 13.60
N GLN A 82 7.36 10.65 12.79
CA GLN A 82 6.89 10.88 11.42
C GLN A 82 7.15 9.68 10.52
N ALA A 83 6.18 9.36 9.66
CA ALA A 83 6.31 8.39 8.56
C ALA A 83 6.44 9.11 7.21
N ARG A 84 7.17 8.52 6.27
CA ARG A 84 7.29 9.05 4.91
C ARG A 84 7.30 7.93 3.89
N TYR A 85 6.39 8.02 2.93
CA TYR A 85 6.34 7.14 1.77
C TYR A 85 7.44 7.50 0.78
N SER A 86 8.09 6.52 0.19
CA SER A 86 9.11 6.72 -0.84
C SER A 86 9.14 5.57 -1.82
N PRO A 87 9.21 5.83 -3.11
CA PRO A 87 9.77 4.88 -4.05
C PRO A 87 11.27 4.64 -3.77
N MET A 88 11.72 3.44 -4.14
CA MET A 88 13.11 3.02 -4.23
C MET A 88 13.39 2.68 -5.68
N CYS A 89 14.41 3.30 -6.29
CA CYS A 89 14.72 3.13 -7.72
C CYS A 89 15.99 2.33 -7.94
N ASN A 90 16.07 1.69 -9.11
CA ASN A 90 17.31 1.13 -9.63
C ASN A 90 18.11 2.19 -10.41
N GLU A 91 19.32 1.85 -10.83
CA GLU A 91 20.23 2.76 -11.54
C GLU A 91 19.66 3.24 -12.88
N ASN A 92 18.73 2.50 -13.47
CA ASN A 92 18.06 2.85 -14.72
C ASN A 92 16.83 3.75 -14.52
N GLY A 93 16.47 4.05 -13.26
CA GLY A 93 15.34 4.91 -12.90
C GLY A 93 13.97 4.21 -12.90
N GLY A 94 13.94 2.88 -13.01
CA GLY A 94 12.75 2.07 -12.75
C GLY A 94 12.54 1.87 -11.24
N THR A 95 11.37 1.41 -10.84
CA THR A 95 10.98 1.26 -9.44
C THR A 95 11.35 -0.13 -8.93
N VAL A 96 12.27 -0.22 -7.95
CA VAL A 96 12.59 -1.47 -7.25
C VAL A 96 11.45 -1.87 -6.33
N ASP A 97 10.94 -0.93 -5.54
CA ASP A 97 9.74 -1.05 -4.71
C ASP A 97 9.25 0.33 -4.25
N ASP A 98 8.09 0.36 -3.58
CA ASP A 98 7.58 1.48 -2.83
C ASP A 98 7.39 1.09 -1.36
N LEU A 99 7.76 1.97 -0.44
CA LEU A 99 7.85 1.65 0.96
C LEU A 99 7.52 2.84 1.87
N ILE A 100 7.39 2.56 3.17
CA ILE A 100 7.18 3.59 4.19
C ILE A 100 8.34 3.54 5.18
N VAL A 101 8.94 4.70 5.44
CA VAL A 101 9.99 4.88 6.46
C VAL A 101 9.42 5.66 7.63
N TYR A 102 9.58 5.13 8.84
CA TYR A 102 9.23 5.76 10.10
C TYR A 102 10.50 6.21 10.82
N LYS A 103 10.57 7.45 11.24
CA LYS A 103 11.67 7.95 12.08
C LYS A 103 11.36 7.69 13.55
N ARG A 104 12.17 6.87 14.21
CA ARG A 104 12.12 6.68 15.65
C ARG A 104 13.04 7.67 16.39
N SER A 105 14.26 7.87 15.88
CA SER A 105 15.24 8.86 16.31
C SER A 105 16.16 9.23 15.13
N ASP A 106 17.15 10.08 15.33
CA ASP A 106 18.06 10.51 14.26
C ASP A 106 18.89 9.38 13.67
N ASP A 107 19.13 8.33 14.42
CA ASP A 107 19.95 7.17 14.09
C ASP A 107 19.17 5.85 14.04
N HIS A 108 17.83 5.91 14.10
CA HIS A 108 16.99 4.72 14.16
C HIS A 108 15.70 4.90 13.37
N TYR A 109 15.54 4.12 12.30
CA TYR A 109 14.39 4.13 11.42
C TYR A 109 13.78 2.72 11.30
N PHE A 110 12.46 2.68 11.15
CA PHE A 110 11.68 1.47 10.91
C PHE A 110 11.10 1.57 9.51
N ILE A 111 11.39 0.60 8.65
CA ILE A 111 11.03 0.58 7.23
C ILE A 111 10.06 -0.55 7.00
N VAL A 112 8.95 -0.27 6.30
CA VAL A 112 7.95 -1.27 5.94
C VAL A 112 7.92 -1.41 4.43
N VAL A 113 8.20 -2.62 3.93
CA VAL A 113 8.32 -2.98 2.52
C VAL A 113 7.23 -3.96 2.07
N ASN A 114 6.99 -4.04 0.76
CA ASN A 114 6.00 -4.95 0.21
C ASN A 114 6.41 -6.43 0.35
N ALA A 115 5.47 -7.28 0.72
CA ALA A 115 5.69 -8.70 1.01
C ALA A 115 6.41 -9.46 -0.12
N ALA A 116 5.97 -9.26 -1.36
CA ALA A 116 6.56 -9.94 -2.52
C ALA A 116 8.00 -9.52 -2.81
N ASN A 117 8.41 -8.34 -2.34
CA ASN A 117 9.71 -7.75 -2.59
C ASN A 117 10.64 -7.77 -1.37
N LYS A 118 10.18 -8.20 -0.20
CA LYS A 118 10.90 -8.13 1.08
C LYS A 118 12.36 -8.55 0.97
N ASP A 119 12.62 -9.74 0.44
CA ASP A 119 13.98 -10.25 0.31
C ASP A 119 14.81 -9.43 -0.70
N LYS A 120 14.21 -9.05 -1.84
CA LYS A 120 14.83 -8.20 -2.87
C LYS A 120 15.22 -6.84 -2.28
N ASP A 121 14.31 -6.21 -1.56
CA ASP A 121 14.51 -4.88 -0.96
C ASP A 121 15.57 -4.91 0.12
N TYR A 122 15.54 -5.92 0.98
CA TYR A 122 16.56 -6.10 2.00
C TYR A 122 17.95 -6.29 1.38
N GLN A 123 18.08 -7.15 0.35
CA GLN A 123 19.35 -7.33 -0.37
C GLN A 123 19.79 -6.06 -1.10
N TRP A 124 18.86 -5.30 -1.65
CA TRP A 124 19.13 -4.00 -2.27
C TRP A 124 19.72 -3.02 -1.26
N MET A 125 19.10 -2.89 -0.08
CA MET A 125 19.61 -2.04 0.99
C MET A 125 20.99 -2.46 1.47
N LEU A 126 21.24 -3.77 1.63
CA LEU A 126 22.57 -4.29 2.00
C LEU A 126 23.63 -4.02 0.94
N ALA A 127 23.29 -4.14 -0.34
CA ALA A 127 24.22 -3.90 -1.43
C ALA A 127 24.65 -2.43 -1.57
N HIS A 128 23.81 -1.49 -1.12
CA HIS A 128 24.02 -0.05 -1.25
C HIS A 128 24.33 0.64 0.10
N GLN A 129 24.46 -0.12 1.18
CA GLN A 129 24.80 0.47 2.47
C GLN A 129 26.23 1.00 2.51
N SER A 130 26.45 2.09 3.23
CA SER A 130 27.77 2.68 3.42
C SER A 130 27.92 3.33 4.78
N GLY A 131 29.17 3.35 5.31
CA GLY A 131 29.47 3.96 6.60
C GLY A 131 29.01 3.12 7.79
N GLU A 132 28.66 3.79 8.88
CA GLU A 132 28.23 3.15 10.13
C GLU A 132 26.70 3.07 10.19
N VAL A 133 26.15 2.11 9.46
CA VAL A 133 24.72 1.77 9.40
C VAL A 133 24.55 0.26 9.38
N THR A 134 23.47 -0.23 9.93
CA THR A 134 23.04 -1.63 9.87
C THR A 134 21.59 -1.69 9.42
N PHE A 135 21.32 -2.49 8.40
CA PHE A 135 19.96 -2.90 8.05
C PHE A 135 19.71 -4.29 8.63
N THR A 136 18.60 -4.47 9.33
CA THR A 136 18.24 -5.76 9.94
C THR A 136 16.80 -6.10 9.58
N ASP A 137 16.58 -7.25 8.92
CA ASP A 137 15.24 -7.78 8.72
C ASP A 137 14.71 -8.33 10.05
N VAL A 138 13.61 -7.77 10.51
CA VAL A 138 12.93 -8.12 11.76
C VAL A 138 11.50 -8.58 11.51
N SER A 139 11.12 -8.86 10.27
CA SER A 139 9.75 -9.18 9.85
C SER A 139 9.13 -10.32 10.66
N ASP A 140 9.90 -11.38 10.95
CA ASP A 140 9.39 -12.52 11.73
C ASP A 140 9.08 -12.19 13.20
N GLN A 141 9.55 -11.04 13.71
CA GLN A 141 9.31 -10.59 15.08
C GLN A 141 7.99 -9.81 15.20
N TYR A 142 7.41 -9.36 14.07
CA TYR A 142 6.24 -8.51 14.06
C TYR A 142 4.99 -9.20 13.51
N GLY A 143 3.86 -8.85 14.10
CA GLY A 143 2.55 -8.93 13.48
C GLY A 143 2.10 -7.51 13.13
N GLN A 144 1.46 -7.35 11.98
CA GLN A 144 0.93 -6.07 11.51
C GLN A 144 -0.56 -6.20 11.23
N ILE A 145 -1.36 -5.37 11.90
CA ILE A 145 -2.83 -5.36 11.81
C ILE A 145 -3.29 -3.98 11.38
N ALA A 146 -4.13 -3.91 10.33
CA ALA A 146 -4.72 -2.65 9.89
C ALA A 146 -6.20 -2.56 10.30
N LEU A 147 -6.53 -1.57 11.12
CA LEU A 147 -7.89 -1.21 11.51
C LEU A 147 -8.32 0.03 10.71
N GLN A 148 -9.27 -0.13 9.78
CA GLN A 148 -9.58 0.87 8.76
C GLN A 148 -11.09 1.12 8.66
N GLY A 149 -11.48 2.37 8.44
CA GLY A 149 -12.86 2.79 8.24
C GLY A 149 -13.29 3.96 9.12
N PRO A 150 -14.47 4.56 8.89
CA PRO A 150 -14.93 5.74 9.63
C PRO A 150 -15.10 5.51 11.14
N LYS A 151 -15.29 4.27 11.59
CA LYS A 151 -15.39 3.88 13.01
C LYS A 151 -14.06 3.39 13.62
N ALA A 152 -13.00 3.28 12.84
CA ALA A 152 -11.72 2.72 13.30
C ALA A 152 -11.16 3.45 14.52
N MET A 153 -11.18 4.78 14.50
CA MET A 153 -10.65 5.58 15.61
C MET A 153 -11.53 5.53 16.87
N GLU A 154 -12.85 5.35 16.73
CA GLU A 154 -13.79 5.14 17.83
C GLU A 154 -13.49 3.80 18.54
N ILE A 155 -13.27 2.75 17.75
CA ILE A 155 -12.92 1.42 18.27
C ILE A 155 -11.57 1.47 19.00
N LEU A 156 -10.56 2.07 18.40
CA LEU A 156 -9.23 2.17 19.00
C LEU A 156 -9.26 2.87 20.36
N ARG A 157 -10.04 3.96 20.49
CA ARG A 157 -10.19 4.71 21.75
C ARG A 157 -10.80 3.92 22.91
N LYS A 158 -11.48 2.82 22.64
CA LYS A 158 -11.94 1.91 23.70
C LYS A 158 -10.81 1.12 24.34
N LEU A 159 -9.67 1.00 23.64
CA LEU A 159 -8.58 0.10 24.01
C LEU A 159 -7.30 0.82 24.41
N THR A 160 -7.23 2.14 24.21
CA THR A 160 -6.03 2.92 24.52
C THR A 160 -6.36 4.38 24.83
N THR A 161 -5.37 5.10 25.32
CA THR A 161 -5.46 6.53 25.61
C THR A 161 -5.02 7.40 24.40
N GLU A 162 -5.42 8.68 24.38
CA GLU A 162 -5.15 9.61 23.27
C GLU A 162 -3.64 9.83 23.02
N GLU A 163 -2.78 9.63 24.01
CA GLU A 163 -1.32 9.74 23.86
C GLU A 163 -0.71 8.64 22.99
N ASN A 164 -1.36 7.45 22.94
CA ASN A 164 -0.97 6.32 22.11
C ASN A 164 -1.51 6.43 20.68
N ILE A 165 -2.30 7.46 20.37
CA ILE A 165 -2.94 7.65 19.08
C ILE A 165 -2.22 8.78 18.30
N PRO A 166 -1.66 8.51 17.11
CA PRO A 166 -1.05 9.55 16.30
C PRO A 166 -2.07 10.61 15.87
N LYS A 167 -1.75 11.90 16.13
CA LYS A 167 -2.64 13.02 15.83
C LYS A 167 -2.74 13.37 14.34
N LYS A 168 -1.72 13.02 13.57
CA LYS A 168 -1.61 13.38 12.14
C LYS A 168 -1.41 12.14 11.29
N TYR A 169 -1.87 12.19 10.05
CA TYR A 169 -1.53 11.19 9.05
C TYR A 169 -0.01 11.13 8.84
N TYR A 170 0.46 9.94 8.49
CA TYR A 170 1.88 9.65 8.35
C TYR A 170 2.69 9.99 9.61
N HIS A 171 2.11 9.66 10.79
CA HIS A 171 2.79 9.68 12.07
C HIS A 171 2.51 8.39 12.83
N ALA A 172 3.45 7.98 13.64
CA ALA A 172 3.37 6.82 14.53
C ALA A 172 3.74 7.19 15.96
N VAL A 173 3.22 6.45 16.91
CA VAL A 173 3.65 6.45 18.30
C VAL A 173 4.40 5.15 18.55
N PHE A 174 5.71 5.26 18.77
CA PHE A 174 6.55 4.15 19.20
C PHE A 174 6.39 3.92 20.70
N GLY A 175 6.33 2.65 21.11
CA GLY A 175 6.10 2.31 22.51
C GLY A 175 4.68 2.63 22.99
N ALA A 176 3.72 2.71 22.09
CA ALA A 176 2.31 2.78 22.44
C ALA A 176 1.84 1.49 23.11
N GLU A 177 0.71 1.58 23.80
CA GLU A 177 0.04 0.44 24.42
C GLU A 177 -1.42 0.41 23.98
N VAL A 178 -1.87 -0.72 23.44
CA VAL A 178 -3.27 -0.97 23.07
C VAL A 178 -3.75 -2.21 23.82
N ALA A 179 -4.79 -2.08 24.62
CA ALA A 179 -5.33 -3.14 25.50
C ALA A 179 -4.25 -3.82 26.38
N GLY A 180 -3.29 -3.04 26.91
CA GLY A 180 -2.17 -3.53 27.70
C GLY A 180 -1.07 -4.26 26.93
N MET A 181 -1.09 -4.22 25.58
CA MET A 181 -0.08 -4.83 24.71
C MET A 181 0.83 -3.76 24.11
N PRO A 182 2.17 -3.87 24.31
CA PRO A 182 3.13 -2.94 23.70
C PRO A 182 3.08 -3.03 22.18
N CYS A 183 3.07 -1.87 21.50
CA CYS A 183 2.99 -1.82 20.05
C CYS A 183 3.52 -0.49 19.48
N ILE A 184 3.54 -0.40 18.16
CA ILE A 184 3.65 0.85 17.42
C ILE A 184 2.28 1.10 16.79
N VAL A 185 1.70 2.27 17.01
CA VAL A 185 0.44 2.67 16.36
C VAL A 185 0.75 3.72 15.31
N SER A 186 0.44 3.44 14.06
CA SER A 186 0.67 4.35 12.94
C SER A 186 -0.64 4.81 12.31
N LYS A 187 -0.77 6.10 12.03
CA LYS A 187 -1.91 6.65 11.29
C LYS A 187 -1.63 6.59 9.79
N THR A 188 -1.62 5.37 9.29
CA THR A 188 -1.43 4.97 7.89
C THR A 188 -2.49 3.96 7.47
N GLY A 189 -2.49 3.59 6.20
CA GLY A 189 -3.39 2.58 5.63
C GLY A 189 -3.44 2.61 4.12
N TYR A 190 -4.05 1.58 3.55
CA TYR A 190 -4.10 1.33 2.11
C TYR A 190 -5.52 1.37 1.51
N THR A 191 -6.50 1.86 2.28
CA THR A 191 -7.93 1.81 1.92
C THR A 191 -8.51 3.13 1.41
N GLY A 192 -7.84 4.24 1.70
CA GLY A 192 -8.38 5.59 1.48
C GLY A 192 -9.29 6.09 2.61
N GLU A 193 -9.58 5.24 3.61
CA GLU A 193 -10.32 5.61 4.82
C GLU A 193 -9.39 6.10 5.94
N ASP A 194 -10.00 6.59 7.02
CA ASP A 194 -9.31 6.81 8.29
C ASP A 194 -8.98 5.46 8.95
N GLY A 195 -7.95 5.44 9.76
CA GLY A 195 -7.56 4.24 10.48
C GLY A 195 -6.12 4.26 10.91
N VAL A 196 -5.70 3.11 11.41
CA VAL A 196 -4.34 2.88 11.91
C VAL A 196 -3.82 1.53 11.44
N GLU A 197 -2.50 1.41 11.45
CA GLU A 197 -1.76 0.16 11.38
C GLU A 197 -1.05 -0.04 12.71
N ILE A 198 -1.17 -1.24 13.28
CA ILE A 198 -0.63 -1.61 14.59
C ILE A 198 0.43 -2.68 14.36
N TYR A 199 1.67 -2.38 14.75
CA TYR A 199 2.80 -3.30 14.70
C TYR A 199 3.11 -3.74 16.12
N LEU A 200 3.20 -5.02 16.35
CA LEU A 200 3.44 -5.60 17.68
C LEU A 200 4.21 -6.92 17.58
N ALA A 201 4.70 -7.41 18.71
CA ALA A 201 5.35 -8.72 18.73
C ALA A 201 4.44 -9.80 18.15
N SER A 202 5.00 -10.67 17.28
CA SER A 202 4.23 -11.65 16.50
C SER A 202 3.42 -12.61 17.38
N ASP A 203 3.90 -12.95 18.58
CA ASP A 203 3.21 -13.79 19.56
C ASP A 203 2.00 -13.12 20.24
N LEU A 204 1.88 -11.80 20.14
CA LEU A 204 0.73 -11.04 20.64
C LEU A 204 -0.32 -10.75 19.55
N ALA A 205 -0.02 -11.05 18.29
CA ALA A 205 -0.88 -10.67 17.17
C ALA A 205 -2.30 -11.28 17.25
N GLU A 206 -2.42 -12.58 17.57
CA GLU A 206 -3.74 -13.23 17.69
C GLU A 206 -4.57 -12.62 18.81
N LYS A 207 -3.96 -12.35 19.96
CA LYS A 207 -4.63 -11.69 21.08
C LYS A 207 -5.11 -10.28 20.72
N MET A 208 -4.28 -9.50 20.01
CA MET A 208 -4.65 -8.15 19.54
C MET A 208 -5.81 -8.22 18.54
N TRP A 209 -5.74 -9.16 17.59
CA TRP A 209 -6.79 -9.38 16.60
C TRP A 209 -8.16 -9.70 17.24
N GLU A 210 -8.20 -10.66 18.16
CA GLU A 210 -9.42 -11.02 18.87
C GLU A 210 -9.95 -9.86 19.75
N THR A 211 -9.04 -9.12 20.41
CA THR A 211 -9.40 -7.96 21.24
C THR A 211 -10.01 -6.83 20.42
N LEU A 212 -9.44 -6.52 19.26
CA LEU A 212 -9.98 -5.51 18.35
C LEU A 212 -11.35 -5.90 17.80
N LEU A 213 -11.53 -7.15 17.37
CA LEU A 213 -12.81 -7.65 16.87
C LEU A 213 -13.91 -7.57 17.92
N GLU A 214 -13.61 -7.95 19.17
CA GLU A 214 -14.59 -7.87 20.25
C GLU A 214 -14.94 -6.41 20.60
N ALA A 215 -13.93 -5.53 20.70
CA ALA A 215 -14.13 -4.12 21.01
C ALA A 215 -14.93 -3.39 19.92
N GLY A 216 -14.76 -3.78 18.66
CA GLY A 216 -15.41 -3.15 17.50
C GLY A 216 -16.75 -3.78 17.09
N LYS A 217 -17.23 -4.76 17.81
CA LYS A 217 -18.43 -5.53 17.43
C LYS A 217 -19.68 -4.65 17.28
N GLU A 218 -19.89 -3.72 18.19
CA GLU A 218 -21.02 -2.80 18.16
C GLU A 218 -20.90 -1.76 17.03
N GLU A 219 -19.67 -1.39 16.64
CA GLU A 219 -19.37 -0.51 15.51
C GLU A 219 -19.43 -1.22 14.15
N GLY A 220 -19.70 -2.52 14.14
CA GLY A 220 -19.78 -3.32 12.94
C GLY A 220 -18.42 -3.69 12.35
N LEU A 221 -17.37 -3.75 13.17
CA LEU A 221 -16.06 -4.23 12.76
C LEU A 221 -16.12 -5.70 12.34
N ILE A 222 -15.64 -5.99 11.16
CA ILE A 222 -15.51 -7.35 10.64
C ILE A 222 -14.09 -7.61 10.11
N PRO A 223 -13.65 -8.90 10.11
CA PRO A 223 -12.41 -9.25 9.43
C PRO A 223 -12.60 -9.10 7.91
N CYS A 224 -11.55 -8.62 7.24
CA CYS A 224 -11.52 -8.37 5.82
C CYS A 224 -10.31 -9.04 5.17
N GLY A 225 -10.52 -9.66 4.01
CA GLY A 225 -9.48 -10.37 3.26
C GLY A 225 -8.85 -9.54 2.15
N LEU A 226 -7.95 -10.20 1.41
CA LEU A 226 -7.20 -9.61 0.29
C LEU A 226 -8.10 -9.04 -0.81
N GLY A 227 -9.27 -9.68 -1.05
CA GLY A 227 -10.21 -9.20 -2.06
C GLY A 227 -10.78 -7.82 -1.74
N ALA A 228 -11.14 -7.58 -0.48
CA ALA A 228 -11.57 -6.25 -0.04
C ALA A 228 -10.41 -5.26 -0.03
N ARG A 229 -9.20 -5.67 0.40
CA ARG A 229 -7.99 -4.84 0.33
C ARG A 229 -7.73 -4.34 -1.08
N ASP A 230 -7.83 -5.22 -2.10
CA ASP A 230 -7.60 -4.83 -3.51
C ASP A 230 -8.69 -3.90 -4.04
N THR A 231 -9.98 -4.19 -3.82
CA THR A 231 -11.05 -3.31 -4.29
C THR A 231 -11.00 -1.93 -3.62
N LEU A 232 -10.65 -1.84 -2.35
CA LEU A 232 -10.50 -0.58 -1.61
C LEU A 232 -9.31 0.26 -2.10
N ARG A 233 -8.12 -0.36 -2.28
CA ARG A 233 -6.95 0.34 -2.80
C ARG A 233 -7.20 0.88 -4.21
N MET A 234 -7.93 0.10 -5.03
CA MET A 234 -8.32 0.49 -6.38
C MET A 234 -9.21 1.73 -6.38
N GLU A 235 -10.26 1.79 -5.55
CA GLU A 235 -11.09 2.99 -5.43
C GLU A 235 -10.29 4.21 -4.98
N ALA A 236 -9.32 4.03 -4.07
CA ALA A 236 -8.42 5.07 -3.63
C ALA A 236 -7.28 5.37 -4.63
N ALA A 237 -7.24 4.67 -5.76
CA ALA A 237 -6.20 4.75 -6.79
C ALA A 237 -4.77 4.60 -6.26
N LYS A 238 -4.60 3.78 -5.21
CA LYS A 238 -3.28 3.46 -4.67
C LYS A 238 -2.61 2.43 -5.59
N PRO A 239 -1.39 2.72 -6.07
CA PRO A 239 -0.68 1.78 -6.94
C PRO A 239 -0.24 0.54 -6.16
N LEU A 240 0.02 -0.53 -6.89
CA LEU A 240 0.57 -1.78 -6.38
C LEU A 240 1.78 -2.16 -7.23
N TYR A 241 2.90 -2.48 -6.56
CA TYR A 241 4.09 -2.99 -7.25
C TYR A 241 3.78 -4.28 -8.02
N GLY A 242 4.34 -4.42 -9.21
CA GLY A 242 4.03 -5.49 -10.16
C GLY A 242 2.79 -5.24 -11.03
N HIS A 243 2.06 -4.15 -10.77
CA HIS A 243 0.89 -3.72 -11.54
C HIS A 243 1.11 -2.31 -12.13
N GLU A 244 1.10 -1.27 -11.31
CA GLU A 244 1.26 0.12 -11.76
C GLU A 244 2.73 0.56 -11.81
N MET A 245 3.65 -0.21 -11.28
CA MET A 245 5.08 0.05 -11.28
C MET A 245 5.88 -1.25 -11.21
N ASP A 246 7.08 -1.22 -11.76
CA ASP A 246 8.05 -2.32 -11.78
C ASP A 246 9.47 -1.77 -12.03
N ASP A 247 10.43 -2.66 -12.26
CA ASP A 247 11.84 -2.33 -12.48
C ASP A 247 12.09 -1.47 -13.74
N GLU A 248 11.12 -1.32 -14.65
CA GLU A 248 11.23 -0.51 -15.88
C GLU A 248 10.47 0.80 -15.79
N VAL A 249 9.33 0.81 -15.04
CA VAL A 249 8.47 1.97 -14.88
C VAL A 249 9.02 2.91 -13.81
N SER A 250 9.29 4.16 -14.22
CA SER A 250 9.70 5.22 -13.30
C SER A 250 8.55 5.64 -12.38
N PRO A 251 8.81 5.96 -11.10
CA PRO A 251 7.77 6.46 -10.21
C PRO A 251 7.11 7.76 -10.71
N LEU A 252 7.77 8.53 -11.59
CA LEU A 252 7.16 9.71 -12.22
C LEU A 252 6.12 9.31 -13.27
N GLU A 253 6.30 8.20 -13.96
CA GLU A 253 5.39 7.66 -14.97
C GLU A 253 4.10 7.10 -14.35
N THR A 254 4.16 6.67 -13.10
CA THR A 254 2.98 6.18 -12.36
C THR A 254 2.35 7.22 -11.41
N GLY A 255 2.76 8.50 -11.51
CA GLY A 255 2.14 9.61 -10.76
C GLY A 255 2.57 9.70 -9.29
N LEU A 256 3.74 9.16 -8.92
CA LEU A 256 4.31 9.20 -7.57
C LEU A 256 5.25 10.39 -7.35
N ASN A 257 5.04 11.49 -8.07
CA ASN A 257 5.86 12.70 -8.02
C ASN A 257 6.04 13.24 -6.58
N PHE A 258 5.05 13.05 -5.72
CA PHE A 258 5.11 13.50 -4.33
C PHE A 258 6.20 12.76 -3.52
N GLY A 259 6.54 11.52 -3.91
CA GLY A 259 7.57 10.67 -3.31
C GLY A 259 8.95 10.83 -3.92
N VAL A 260 9.10 11.57 -5.03
CA VAL A 260 10.38 11.76 -5.73
C VAL A 260 10.86 13.20 -5.57
N LYS A 261 12.00 13.40 -4.93
CA LYS A 261 12.56 14.73 -4.65
C LYS A 261 13.77 15.03 -5.52
N MET A 262 13.52 15.43 -6.77
CA MET A 262 14.58 15.77 -7.75
C MET A 262 15.52 16.90 -7.30
N LYS A 263 15.16 17.66 -6.26
CA LYS A 263 16.03 18.71 -5.66
C LYS A 263 17.08 18.16 -4.70
N LYS A 264 17.00 16.89 -4.31
CA LYS A 264 18.08 16.23 -3.54
C LYS A 264 19.36 16.22 -4.38
N ASP A 265 20.50 16.24 -3.72
CA ASP A 265 21.79 16.21 -4.40
C ASP A 265 21.95 14.90 -5.18
N GLU A 266 21.64 13.76 -4.54
CA GLU A 266 21.76 12.44 -5.14
C GLU A 266 20.75 11.44 -4.54
N PHE A 267 20.35 10.48 -5.34
CA PHE A 267 19.76 9.19 -4.95
C PHE A 267 19.91 8.20 -6.12
N ILE A 268 19.87 6.89 -5.84
CA ILE A 268 19.99 5.85 -6.87
C ILE A 268 18.88 6.03 -7.91
N GLY A 269 19.26 6.11 -9.19
CA GLY A 269 18.34 6.31 -10.31
C GLY A 269 18.05 7.78 -10.66
N LYS A 270 18.48 8.76 -9.83
CA LYS A 270 18.21 10.18 -10.10
C LYS A 270 18.66 10.60 -11.51
N LYS A 271 19.93 10.33 -11.85
CA LYS A 271 20.50 10.67 -13.15
C LYS A 271 19.72 10.05 -14.31
N ALA A 272 19.34 8.78 -14.17
CA ALA A 272 18.56 8.10 -15.21
C ALA A 272 17.16 8.71 -15.37
N ILE A 273 16.49 9.09 -14.27
CA ILE A 273 15.22 9.80 -14.32
C ILE A 273 15.36 11.16 -15.01
N GLU A 274 16.43 11.92 -14.71
CA GLU A 274 16.73 13.18 -15.38
C GLU A 274 16.97 12.98 -16.87
N ASP A 275 17.74 11.97 -17.25
CA ASP A 275 18.06 11.66 -18.66
C ASP A 275 16.84 11.15 -19.45
N ARG A 276 15.88 10.48 -18.81
CA ARG A 276 14.59 10.12 -19.41
C ARG A 276 13.76 11.36 -19.78
N GLY A 277 13.93 12.47 -19.05
CA GLY A 277 13.22 13.72 -19.27
C GLY A 277 11.74 13.63 -18.89
N THR A 278 10.87 14.23 -19.68
CA THR A 278 9.42 14.17 -19.48
C THR A 278 8.94 12.72 -19.63
N PRO A 279 8.11 12.20 -18.69
CA PRO A 279 7.55 10.87 -18.79
C PRO A 279 6.88 10.61 -20.15
N LYS A 280 7.20 9.46 -20.75
CA LYS A 280 6.62 9.04 -22.05
C LYS A 280 5.35 8.24 -21.88
N ILE A 281 5.12 7.71 -20.71
CA ILE A 281 3.90 7.04 -20.31
C ILE A 281 3.34 7.71 -19.06
N GLU A 282 2.04 7.56 -18.84
CA GLU A 282 1.35 8.07 -17.67
C GLU A 282 0.28 7.11 -17.20
N ARG A 283 0.02 7.13 -15.90
CA ARG A 283 -1.05 6.35 -15.29
C ARG A 283 -2.35 7.12 -15.35
N ILE A 284 -3.38 6.48 -15.91
CA ILE A 284 -4.75 7.01 -15.99
C ILE A 284 -5.75 6.15 -15.23
N GLY A 285 -6.89 6.75 -14.88
CA GLY A 285 -8.06 6.07 -14.32
C GLY A 285 -9.15 5.88 -15.37
N LEU A 286 -9.79 4.72 -15.34
CA LEU A 286 -10.84 4.33 -16.27
C LEU A 286 -12.11 3.96 -15.51
N LYS A 287 -13.24 4.59 -15.86
CA LYS A 287 -14.58 4.14 -15.50
C LYS A 287 -15.11 3.29 -16.64
N VAL A 288 -15.38 2.02 -16.40
CA VAL A 288 -15.91 1.12 -17.42
C VAL A 288 -17.36 1.45 -17.68
N THR A 289 -17.69 1.80 -18.92
CA THR A 289 -19.04 2.14 -19.40
C THR A 289 -19.66 1.04 -20.23
N GLY A 290 -18.81 0.19 -20.83
CA GLY A 290 -19.23 -1.01 -21.55
C GLY A 290 -19.63 -2.16 -20.64
N ARG A 291 -20.14 -3.24 -21.23
CA ARG A 291 -20.55 -4.43 -20.48
C ARG A 291 -19.34 -5.31 -20.16
N GLY A 292 -19.01 -5.46 -18.89
CA GLY A 292 -17.95 -6.35 -18.40
C GLY A 292 -17.06 -5.70 -17.36
N ILE A 293 -15.99 -6.38 -17.01
CA ILE A 293 -14.92 -5.90 -16.13
C ILE A 293 -13.62 -5.94 -16.92
N ILE A 294 -12.93 -4.81 -17.00
CA ILE A 294 -11.58 -4.74 -17.54
C ILE A 294 -10.63 -5.16 -16.43
N ARG A 295 -9.80 -6.17 -16.69
CA ARG A 295 -8.76 -6.66 -15.76
C ARG A 295 -7.39 -6.13 -16.17
N GLU A 296 -6.35 -6.54 -15.50
CA GLU A 296 -4.97 -6.28 -15.86
C GLU A 296 -4.57 -6.84 -17.25
N HIS A 297 -3.51 -6.30 -17.83
CA HIS A 297 -2.88 -6.77 -19.07
C HIS A 297 -3.81 -6.80 -20.31
N GLN A 298 -4.80 -5.91 -20.35
CA GLN A 298 -5.63 -5.72 -21.54
C GLN A 298 -5.09 -4.55 -22.36
N ASP A 299 -4.91 -4.76 -23.67
CA ASP A 299 -4.53 -3.69 -24.58
C ASP A 299 -5.59 -2.58 -24.60
N LEU A 300 -5.15 -1.33 -24.50
CA LEU A 300 -6.02 -0.16 -24.48
C LEU A 300 -5.86 0.65 -25.77
N TYR A 301 -6.99 1.11 -26.31
CA TYR A 301 -7.07 1.79 -27.59
C TYR A 301 -7.86 3.10 -27.52
N ALA A 302 -7.40 4.10 -28.24
CA ALA A 302 -8.15 5.31 -28.60
C ALA A 302 -8.48 5.21 -30.09
N GLY A 303 -9.73 4.89 -30.44
CA GLY A 303 -10.09 4.47 -31.78
C GLY A 303 -9.34 3.18 -32.17
N ASP A 304 -8.65 3.24 -33.30
CA ASP A 304 -7.86 2.10 -33.80
C ASP A 304 -6.39 2.10 -33.30
N GLN A 305 -5.97 3.16 -32.62
CA GLN A 305 -4.59 3.29 -32.12
C GLN A 305 -4.48 2.62 -30.74
N LYS A 306 -3.55 1.67 -30.60
CA LYS A 306 -3.14 1.16 -29.30
C LYS A 306 -2.34 2.25 -28.58
N ILE A 307 -2.77 2.61 -27.36
CA ILE A 307 -2.18 3.67 -26.55
C ILE A 307 -1.51 3.16 -25.28
N GLY A 308 -1.69 1.89 -24.93
CA GLY A 308 -1.10 1.31 -23.72
C GLY A 308 -1.81 0.02 -23.30
N HIS A 309 -1.80 -0.23 -22.00
CA HIS A 309 -2.44 -1.40 -21.40
C HIS A 309 -2.96 -1.13 -20.01
N THR A 310 -3.93 -1.92 -19.57
CA THR A 310 -4.46 -1.87 -18.20
C THR A 310 -3.55 -2.59 -17.24
N THR A 311 -3.37 -2.00 -16.04
CA THR A 311 -2.51 -2.53 -14.98
C THR A 311 -3.29 -3.20 -13.86
N SER A 312 -4.49 -2.71 -13.56
CA SER A 312 -5.39 -3.24 -12.55
C SER A 312 -6.83 -2.95 -12.95
N GLY A 313 -7.78 -3.79 -12.49
CA GLY A 313 -9.19 -3.52 -12.72
C GLY A 313 -10.11 -4.42 -11.94
N THR A 314 -11.22 -3.85 -11.45
CA THR A 314 -12.18 -4.56 -10.63
C THR A 314 -13.55 -3.89 -10.65
N HIS A 315 -14.58 -4.62 -10.19
CA HIS A 315 -15.84 -3.99 -9.81
C HIS A 315 -15.70 -3.38 -8.41
N CYS A 316 -16.08 -2.11 -8.29
CA CYS A 316 -15.99 -1.39 -7.02
C CYS A 316 -17.35 -1.36 -6.32
N PRO A 317 -17.48 -2.02 -5.17
CA PRO A 317 -18.77 -2.16 -4.50
C PRO A 317 -19.39 -0.83 -4.04
N TYR A 318 -18.56 0.09 -3.53
CA TYR A 318 -19.04 1.38 -3.04
C TYR A 318 -19.40 2.35 -4.18
N LEU A 319 -18.59 2.39 -5.23
CA LEU A 319 -18.87 3.21 -6.42
C LEU A 319 -20.01 2.64 -7.26
N GLY A 320 -20.26 1.33 -7.19
CA GLY A 320 -21.34 0.67 -7.91
C GLY A 320 -21.07 0.42 -9.40
N TYR A 321 -19.82 0.60 -9.86
CA TYR A 321 -19.40 0.33 -11.25
C TYR A 321 -17.96 -0.18 -11.32
N PRO A 322 -17.58 -0.86 -12.42
CA PRO A 322 -16.20 -1.30 -12.61
C PRO A 322 -15.28 -0.13 -12.95
N ILE A 323 -14.06 -0.22 -12.44
CA ILE A 323 -12.95 0.70 -12.73
C ILE A 323 -11.71 -0.08 -13.16
N ALA A 324 -10.78 0.61 -13.82
CA ALA A 324 -9.44 0.12 -14.08
C ALA A 324 -8.42 1.25 -13.99
N MET A 325 -7.17 0.88 -13.78
CA MET A 325 -6.02 1.75 -14.01
C MET A 325 -5.24 1.25 -15.21
N ALA A 326 -4.57 2.14 -15.91
CA ALA A 326 -3.79 1.82 -17.10
C ALA A 326 -2.54 2.70 -17.16
N LEU A 327 -1.49 2.17 -17.79
CA LEU A 327 -0.33 2.92 -18.26
C LEU A 327 -0.50 3.13 -19.78
N VAL A 328 -0.46 4.39 -20.19
CA VAL A 328 -0.68 4.80 -21.59
C VAL A 328 0.39 5.76 -22.06
N ASP A 329 0.55 5.91 -23.36
CA ASP A 329 1.40 6.94 -23.95
C ASP A 329 0.98 8.32 -23.42
N ALA A 330 1.92 9.07 -22.86
CA ALA A 330 1.63 10.34 -22.20
C ALA A 330 1.00 11.37 -23.18
N GLY A 331 -0.13 11.95 -22.75
CA GLY A 331 -0.88 12.91 -23.58
C GLY A 331 -1.68 12.31 -24.71
N SER A 332 -1.80 10.96 -24.80
CA SER A 332 -2.61 10.30 -25.82
C SER A 332 -4.11 10.47 -25.61
N VAL A 333 -4.53 10.70 -24.36
CA VAL A 333 -5.92 10.89 -23.97
C VAL A 333 -6.05 11.92 -22.84
N ALA A 334 -7.24 12.50 -22.71
CA ALA A 334 -7.60 13.45 -21.65
C ALA A 334 -8.80 12.95 -20.83
N ILE A 335 -9.02 13.56 -19.65
CA ILE A 335 -10.21 13.27 -18.83
C ILE A 335 -11.48 13.55 -19.63
N GLY A 336 -12.40 12.58 -19.65
CA GLY A 336 -13.64 12.60 -20.41
C GLY A 336 -13.56 11.88 -21.76
N ASP A 337 -12.35 11.54 -22.23
CA ASP A 337 -12.20 10.79 -23.48
C ASP A 337 -12.69 9.34 -23.32
N LYS A 338 -13.18 8.78 -24.43
CA LYS A 338 -13.57 7.40 -24.54
C LYS A 338 -12.43 6.56 -25.10
N VAL A 339 -12.20 5.44 -24.45
CA VAL A 339 -11.21 4.43 -24.82
C VAL A 339 -11.82 3.04 -24.78
N GLU A 340 -11.17 2.09 -25.38
CA GLU A 340 -11.63 0.70 -25.42
C GLU A 340 -10.52 -0.25 -25.01
N ALA A 341 -10.81 -1.16 -24.07
CA ALA A 341 -9.92 -2.25 -23.73
C ALA A 341 -10.29 -3.52 -24.52
N ASP A 342 -9.29 -4.22 -25.03
CA ASP A 342 -9.50 -5.52 -25.66
C ASP A 342 -9.59 -6.61 -24.60
N VAL A 343 -10.80 -7.02 -24.29
CA VAL A 343 -11.07 -8.10 -23.33
C VAL A 343 -11.41 -9.38 -24.09
N ARG A 344 -10.41 -10.22 -24.31
CA ARG A 344 -10.57 -11.51 -25.05
C ARG A 344 -11.15 -11.34 -26.45
N GLY A 345 -10.65 -10.38 -27.23
CA GLY A 345 -11.10 -10.08 -28.59
C GLY A 345 -12.40 -9.27 -28.67
N ARG A 346 -12.85 -8.69 -27.55
CA ARG A 346 -14.04 -7.82 -27.50
C ARG A 346 -13.65 -6.45 -26.95
N ARG A 347 -13.98 -5.41 -27.67
CA ARG A 347 -13.78 -4.03 -27.24
C ARG A 347 -14.79 -3.69 -26.14
N VAL A 348 -14.27 -3.32 -24.96
CA VAL A 348 -15.06 -2.86 -23.80
C VAL A 348 -14.79 -1.38 -23.60
N GLU A 349 -15.83 -0.57 -23.76
CA GLU A 349 -15.75 0.89 -23.64
C GLU A 349 -15.50 1.32 -22.19
N ALA A 350 -14.65 2.33 -22.01
CA ALA A 350 -14.41 3.02 -20.76
C ALA A 350 -14.21 4.53 -21.00
N GLU A 351 -14.42 5.32 -19.97
CA GLU A 351 -14.19 6.75 -19.95
C GLU A 351 -12.97 7.05 -19.06
N VAL A 352 -12.07 7.90 -19.55
CA VAL A 352 -10.93 8.40 -18.77
C VAL A 352 -11.43 9.33 -17.68
N VAL A 353 -11.11 9.03 -16.41
CA VAL A 353 -11.58 9.80 -15.25
C VAL A 353 -10.42 10.24 -14.37
N GLN A 354 -10.67 11.28 -13.58
CA GLN A 354 -9.69 11.78 -12.63
C GLN A 354 -9.44 10.78 -11.48
N LEU A 355 -8.17 10.59 -11.12
CA LEU A 355 -7.76 9.85 -9.94
C LEU A 355 -7.66 10.77 -8.70
N PRO A 356 -7.93 10.25 -7.50
CA PRO A 356 -8.50 8.93 -7.23
C PRO A 356 -9.99 8.85 -7.54
N PHE A 357 -10.50 7.64 -7.77
CA PHE A 357 -11.93 7.39 -8.05
C PHE A 357 -12.81 7.70 -6.84
N TYR A 358 -12.30 7.43 -5.64
CA TYR A 358 -12.93 7.68 -4.36
C TYR A 358 -12.09 8.62 -3.50
N LYS A 359 -12.77 9.59 -2.89
CA LYS A 359 -12.21 10.44 -1.82
C LYS A 359 -13.20 10.45 -0.67
N ARG A 360 -12.73 10.09 0.53
CA ARG A 360 -13.57 10.22 1.73
C ARG A 360 -13.97 11.69 1.95
N ALA A 361 -15.16 11.89 2.50
CA ALA A 361 -15.57 13.21 3.02
C ALA A 361 -14.61 13.62 4.17
N LYS A 362 -14.29 14.91 4.22
CA LYS A 362 -13.45 15.46 5.29
C LYS A 362 -14.25 15.63 6.57
#